data_2002029ec5f6f35fbba325ab87dce34c
#
_entry.id   2002029ec5f6f35fbba325ab87dce34c
#
_cell.length_a   1.000
_cell.length_b   1.000
_cell.length_c   1.000
_cell.angle_alpha   90.00
_cell.angle_beta   90.00
_cell.angle_gamma   90.00
#
_symmetry.space_group_name_H-M   'P 1'
#
loop_
_entity.id
_entity.type
_entity.pdbx_description
1 polymer ?
#
loop_
_entity_poly.entity_id
_entity_poly.type
_entity_poly.pdbx_seq_one_letter_code
_entity_poly.pdbx_strand_id
1 'polypeptide(L)'
;SLLNVSLRERNGLVYNVESNIAHYTDCGMATIYFGCAPKNRERAMNLVHQQLDTLRNTALTSARLNQAKNQAIGQLGVANDNHENLFLGLGKSFLHYNHYDSMAQVVERIRKITSEDILDVANEVYAPTHLSTLIYE
;
A
#
# COMPACT_ATOMS: atom_id res chain seq x y z
N SER A 1 5.03 -8.20 2.13
CA SER A 1 3.72 -7.80 1.57
C SER A 1 3.04 -8.99 0.89
N LEU A 2 1.72 -8.97 0.75
CA LEU A 2 0.95 -10.04 0.09
C LEU A 2 1.39 -10.25 -1.36
N LEU A 3 1.64 -9.17 -2.09
CA LEU A 3 2.12 -9.23 -3.48
C LEU A 3 3.51 -9.87 -3.56
N ASN A 4 4.44 -9.52 -2.67
CA ASN A 4 5.78 -10.12 -2.67
C ASN A 4 5.70 -11.64 -2.42
N VAL A 5 4.94 -12.05 -1.40
CA VAL A 5 4.75 -13.47 -1.09
C VAL A 5 4.10 -14.20 -2.28
N SER A 6 3.07 -13.62 -2.89
CA SER A 6 2.35 -14.26 -3.99
C SER A 6 3.16 -14.34 -5.27
N LEU A 7 3.74 -13.21 -5.73
CA LEU A 7 4.39 -13.15 -7.05
C LEU A 7 5.83 -13.63 -7.03
N ARG A 8 6.59 -13.31 -5.97
CA ARG A 8 8.02 -13.61 -5.90
C ARG A 8 8.32 -14.88 -5.14
N GLU A 9 7.90 -14.97 -3.87
CA GLU A 9 8.32 -16.07 -3.00
C GLU A 9 7.67 -17.41 -3.38
N ARG A 10 6.35 -17.41 -3.64
CA ARG A 10 5.61 -18.64 -3.95
C ARG A 10 5.69 -19.05 -5.42
N ASN A 11 5.67 -18.09 -6.33
CA ASN A 11 5.57 -18.38 -7.76
C ASN A 11 6.82 -18.05 -8.57
N GLY A 12 7.78 -17.26 -8.03
CA GLY A 12 9.02 -16.92 -8.72
C GLY A 12 8.81 -16.21 -10.07
N LEU A 13 7.71 -15.45 -10.22
CA LEU A 13 7.31 -14.86 -11.50
C LEU A 13 7.97 -13.51 -11.76
N VAL A 14 8.36 -12.80 -10.72
CA VAL A 14 8.84 -11.42 -10.79
C VAL A 14 10.21 -11.28 -10.13
N TYR A 15 11.02 -10.36 -10.62
CA TYR A 15 12.31 -10.01 -10.04
C TYR A 15 12.14 -9.12 -8.82
N ASN A 16 11.25 -8.13 -8.94
CA ASN A 16 10.85 -7.22 -7.88
C ASN A 16 9.34 -6.93 -7.98
N VAL A 17 8.76 -6.53 -6.89
CA VAL A 17 7.38 -6.02 -6.83
C VAL A 17 7.30 -4.96 -5.73
N GLU A 18 6.72 -3.82 -6.08
CA GLU A 18 6.57 -2.67 -5.22
C GLU A 18 5.12 -2.17 -5.27
N SER A 19 4.65 -1.64 -4.15
CA SER A 19 3.36 -0.97 -4.07
C SER A 19 3.57 0.37 -3.38
N ASN A 20 3.21 1.43 -4.05
CA ASN A 20 3.38 2.80 -3.59
C ASN A 20 2.05 3.55 -3.66
N ILE A 21 1.89 4.52 -2.76
CA ILE A 21 0.77 5.45 -2.76
C ILE A 21 1.34 6.86 -2.83
N ALA A 22 0.96 7.61 -3.85
CA ALA A 22 1.25 9.03 -3.98
C ALA A 22 0.02 9.84 -3.57
N HIS A 23 0.23 10.84 -2.73
CA HIS A 23 -0.80 11.78 -2.28
C HIS A 23 -0.54 13.14 -2.89
N TYR A 24 -1.56 13.70 -3.50
CA TYR A 24 -1.61 15.07 -4.02
C TYR A 24 -2.67 15.85 -3.24
N THR A 25 -2.77 17.16 -3.46
CA THR A 25 -3.74 18.02 -2.75
C THR A 25 -5.18 17.73 -3.10
N ASP A 26 -5.42 17.24 -4.30
CA ASP A 26 -6.76 17.05 -4.91
C ASP A 26 -7.02 15.61 -5.36
N CYS A 27 -6.01 14.75 -5.34
CA CYS A 27 -6.13 13.35 -5.77
C CYS A 27 -5.10 12.45 -5.11
N GLY A 28 -5.20 11.16 -5.38
CA GLY A 28 -4.22 10.15 -4.96
C GLY A 28 -4.04 9.09 -6.04
N MET A 29 -2.87 8.46 -6.04
CA MET A 29 -2.56 7.38 -6.97
C MET A 29 -1.93 6.20 -6.24
N ALA A 30 -2.56 5.03 -6.33
CA ALA A 30 -1.96 3.77 -5.91
C ALA A 30 -1.29 3.10 -7.12
N THR A 31 -0.02 2.74 -6.98
CA THR A 31 0.76 2.12 -8.05
C THR A 31 1.29 0.77 -7.59
N ILE A 32 1.12 -0.24 -8.42
CA ILE A 32 1.78 -1.53 -8.27
C ILE A 32 2.72 -1.68 -9.46
N TYR A 33 4.01 -1.77 -9.17
CA TYR A 33 5.05 -1.98 -10.17
C TYR A 33 5.71 -3.34 -9.96
N PHE A 34 5.96 -4.07 -11.04
CA PHE A 34 6.78 -5.28 -10.98
C PHE A 34 7.57 -5.49 -12.28
N GLY A 35 8.76 -6.08 -12.16
CA GLY A 35 9.58 -6.49 -13.28
C GLY A 35 9.56 -8.00 -13.43
N CYS A 36 9.32 -8.51 -14.65
CA CYS A 36 9.28 -9.93 -14.93
C CYS A 36 9.81 -10.27 -16.34
N ALA A 37 10.13 -11.54 -16.57
CA ALA A 37 10.38 -12.03 -17.93
C ALA A 37 9.07 -11.97 -18.75
N PRO A 38 9.14 -11.68 -20.08
CA PRO A 38 7.96 -11.57 -20.94
C PRO A 38 6.99 -12.75 -20.86
N LYS A 39 7.51 -13.97 -20.76
CA LYS A 39 6.73 -15.21 -20.63
C LYS A 39 5.91 -15.31 -19.34
N ASN A 40 6.27 -14.54 -18.31
CA ASN A 40 5.62 -14.56 -17.00
C ASN A 40 4.60 -13.41 -16.84
N ARG A 41 4.57 -12.45 -17.76
CA ARG A 41 3.79 -11.22 -17.67
C ARG A 41 2.30 -11.47 -17.39
N GLU A 42 1.64 -12.25 -18.24
CA GLU A 42 0.21 -12.54 -18.08
C GLU A 42 -0.10 -13.20 -16.74
N ARG A 43 0.71 -14.18 -16.36
CA ARG A 43 0.51 -14.89 -15.09
C ARG A 43 0.72 -13.99 -13.89
N ALA A 44 1.73 -13.11 -13.93
CA ALA A 44 1.97 -12.12 -12.89
C ALA A 44 0.81 -11.11 -12.80
N MET A 45 0.34 -10.58 -13.94
CA MET A 45 -0.81 -9.69 -14.00
C MET A 45 -2.07 -10.32 -13.38
N ASN A 46 -2.39 -11.54 -13.79
CA ASN A 46 -3.54 -12.27 -13.28
C ASN A 46 -3.47 -12.46 -11.75
N LEU A 47 -2.28 -12.76 -11.21
CA LEU A 47 -2.09 -12.87 -9.77
C LEU A 47 -2.25 -11.53 -9.05
N VAL A 48 -1.79 -10.42 -9.64
CA VAL A 48 -2.04 -9.08 -9.08
C VAL A 48 -3.53 -8.83 -9.00
N HIS A 49 -4.26 -8.99 -10.10
CA HIS A 49 -5.72 -8.80 -10.11
C HIS A 49 -6.43 -9.70 -9.09
N GLN A 50 -6.05 -10.97 -9.00
CA GLN A 50 -6.60 -11.89 -8.01
C GLN A 50 -6.37 -11.43 -6.56
N GLN A 51 -5.20 -10.85 -6.25
CA GLN A 51 -4.92 -10.31 -4.92
C GLN A 51 -5.77 -9.05 -4.65
N LEU A 52 -5.94 -8.17 -5.63
CA LEU A 52 -6.80 -7.00 -5.52
C LEU A 52 -8.26 -7.38 -5.33
N ASP A 53 -8.75 -8.36 -6.11
CA ASP A 53 -10.11 -8.89 -5.97
C ASP A 53 -10.33 -9.53 -4.60
N THR A 54 -9.34 -10.24 -4.08
CA THR A 54 -9.41 -10.80 -2.72
C THR A 54 -9.54 -9.69 -1.67
N LEU A 55 -8.76 -8.61 -1.79
CA LEU A 55 -8.85 -7.46 -0.88
C LEU A 55 -10.20 -6.74 -0.95
N ARG A 56 -10.82 -6.70 -2.13
CA ARG A 56 -12.10 -6.03 -2.37
C ARG A 56 -13.31 -6.87 -1.93
N ASN A 57 -13.19 -8.19 -1.92
CA ASN A 57 -14.30 -9.08 -1.67
C ASN A 57 -14.23 -9.81 -0.32
N THR A 58 -13.10 -9.73 0.38
CA THR A 58 -12.90 -10.49 1.61
C THR A 58 -12.27 -9.60 2.68
N ALA A 59 -12.98 -9.36 3.76
CA ALA A 59 -12.45 -8.64 4.90
C ALA A 59 -11.23 -9.35 5.48
N LEU A 60 -10.22 -8.57 5.90
CA LEU A 60 -9.03 -9.11 6.53
C LEU A 60 -9.40 -9.78 7.86
N THR A 61 -8.79 -10.93 8.13
CA THR A 61 -8.87 -11.52 9.46
C THR A 61 -8.18 -10.62 10.49
N SER A 62 -8.63 -10.66 11.75
CA SER A 62 -8.05 -9.87 12.84
C SER A 62 -6.53 -10.08 12.97
N ALA A 63 -6.05 -11.30 12.76
CA ALA A 63 -4.62 -11.62 12.79
C ALA A 63 -3.85 -10.88 11.67
N ARG A 64 -4.36 -10.90 10.44
CA ARG A 64 -3.73 -10.20 9.30
C ARG A 64 -3.78 -8.70 9.44
N LEU A 65 -4.91 -8.15 9.89
CA LEU A 65 -5.05 -6.72 10.15
C LEU A 65 -4.04 -6.26 11.21
N ASN A 66 -3.94 -6.98 12.34
CA ASN A 66 -2.99 -6.66 13.39
C ASN A 66 -1.53 -6.76 12.92
N GLN A 67 -1.20 -7.76 12.11
CA GLN A 67 0.13 -7.89 11.50
C GLN A 67 0.44 -6.68 10.60
N ALA A 68 -0.50 -6.24 9.77
CA ALA A 68 -0.33 -5.08 8.90
C ALA A 68 -0.17 -3.79 9.70
N LYS A 69 -0.97 -3.58 10.75
CA LYS A 69 -0.86 -2.44 11.66
C LYS A 69 0.51 -2.40 12.34
N ASN A 70 0.97 -3.51 12.90
CA ASN A 70 2.26 -3.59 13.56
C ASN A 70 3.41 -3.31 12.58
N GLN A 71 3.32 -3.82 11.35
CA GLN A 71 4.31 -3.52 10.30
C GLN A 71 4.33 -2.02 9.96
N ALA A 72 3.17 -1.39 9.77
CA ALA A 72 3.06 0.03 9.47
C ALA A 72 3.62 0.89 10.62
N ILE A 73 3.28 0.57 11.86
CA ILE A 73 3.80 1.27 13.05
C ILE A 73 5.32 1.11 13.16
N GLY A 74 5.84 -0.09 12.93
CA GLY A 74 7.29 -0.33 12.92
C GLY A 74 8.03 0.47 11.85
N GLN A 75 7.49 0.53 10.62
CA GLN A 75 8.06 1.34 9.54
C GLN A 75 8.04 2.84 9.84
N LEU A 76 6.97 3.34 10.46
CA LEU A 76 6.89 4.73 10.91
C LEU A 76 7.94 5.03 11.99
N GLY A 77 8.18 4.09 12.93
CA GLY A 77 9.23 4.25 13.93
C GLY A 77 10.61 4.42 13.28
N VAL A 78 10.97 3.54 12.36
CA VAL A 78 12.24 3.62 11.63
C VAL A 78 12.34 4.91 10.79
N ALA A 79 11.26 5.32 10.13
CA ALA A 79 11.23 6.57 9.35
C ALA A 79 11.40 7.82 10.23
N ASN A 80 10.87 7.79 11.45
CA ASN A 80 10.96 8.88 12.42
C ASN A 80 12.38 9.07 12.99
N ASP A 81 13.22 8.05 12.97
CA ASP A 81 14.62 8.14 13.38
C ASP A 81 15.48 8.95 12.39
N ASN A 82 14.98 9.13 11.15
CA ASN A 82 15.61 10.01 10.17
C ASN A 82 15.06 11.43 10.32
N HIS A 83 15.80 12.28 11.03
CA HIS A 83 15.41 13.66 11.34
C HIS A 83 15.17 14.54 10.10
N GLU A 84 15.90 14.33 8.99
CA GLU A 84 15.71 15.07 7.76
C GLU A 84 14.34 14.75 7.12
N ASN A 85 14.02 13.47 7.00
CA ASN A 85 12.72 13.03 6.48
C ASN A 85 11.57 13.47 7.38
N LEU A 86 11.76 13.43 8.69
CA LEU A 86 10.80 13.92 9.67
C LEU A 86 10.53 15.41 9.47
N PHE A 87 11.58 16.23 9.40
CA PHE A 87 11.45 17.66 9.21
C PHE A 87 10.73 18.02 7.91
N LEU A 88 11.11 17.37 6.79
CA LEU A 88 10.44 17.57 5.51
C LEU A 88 8.98 17.13 5.53
N GLY A 89 8.68 16.02 6.20
CA GLY A 89 7.33 15.51 6.38
C GLY A 89 6.45 16.47 7.19
N LEU A 90 6.96 16.99 8.30
CA LEU A 90 6.27 17.99 9.13
C LEU A 90 6.03 19.29 8.34
N GLY A 91 7.04 19.76 7.59
CA GLY A 91 6.93 20.94 6.74
C GLY A 91 5.85 20.79 5.68
N LYS A 92 5.81 19.66 4.98
CA LYS A 92 4.76 19.35 4.00
C LYS A 92 3.37 19.30 4.65
N SER A 93 3.21 18.61 5.77
CA SER A 93 1.92 18.56 6.48
C SER A 93 1.44 19.93 6.88
N PHE A 94 2.33 20.78 7.39
CA PHE A 94 1.98 22.13 7.80
C PHE A 94 1.58 23.01 6.61
N LEU A 95 2.31 22.91 5.48
CA LEU A 95 2.00 23.67 4.25
C LEU A 95 0.65 23.28 3.64
N HIS A 96 0.30 21.99 3.67
CA HIS A 96 -0.94 21.50 3.04
C HIS A 96 -2.15 21.60 3.96
N TYR A 97 -1.97 21.34 5.26
CA TYR A 97 -3.09 21.17 6.19
C TYR A 97 -3.10 22.20 7.33
N ASN A 98 -2.09 23.09 7.40
CA ASN A 98 -1.85 23.99 8.52
C ASN A 98 -1.84 23.27 9.89
N HIS A 99 -1.51 21.98 9.87
CA HIS A 99 -1.50 21.09 11.01
C HIS A 99 -0.52 19.92 10.77
N TYR A 100 0.00 19.38 11.85
CA TYR A 100 0.73 18.12 11.81
C TYR A 100 0.30 17.22 12.97
N ASP A 101 0.32 15.93 12.74
CA ASP A 101 0.05 14.94 13.75
C ASP A 101 1.35 14.47 14.40
N SER A 102 1.32 14.35 15.73
CA SER A 102 2.40 13.66 16.44
C SER A 102 2.42 12.18 16.08
N MET A 103 3.58 11.54 16.24
CA MET A 103 3.72 10.10 16.04
C MET A 103 2.69 9.30 16.84
N ALA A 104 2.42 9.70 18.08
CA ALA A 104 1.41 9.05 18.92
C ALA A 104 0.01 9.12 18.32
N GLN A 105 -0.38 10.26 17.75
CA GLN A 105 -1.68 10.44 17.09
C GLN A 105 -1.78 9.58 15.82
N VAL A 106 -0.72 9.51 15.02
CA VAL A 106 -0.69 8.65 13.82
C VAL A 106 -0.82 7.18 14.21
N VAL A 107 -0.07 6.72 15.21
CA VAL A 107 -0.15 5.35 15.72
C VAL A 107 -1.54 5.03 16.25
N GLU A 108 -2.16 5.96 16.99
CA GLU A 108 -3.53 5.78 17.49
C GLU A 108 -4.54 5.65 16.34
N ARG A 109 -4.41 6.46 15.28
CA ARG A 109 -5.26 6.33 14.08
C ARG A 109 -5.07 4.97 13.40
N ILE A 110 -3.83 4.52 13.22
CA ILE A 110 -3.57 3.18 12.65
C ILE A 110 -4.22 2.08 13.49
N ARG A 111 -4.16 2.18 14.81
CA ARG A 111 -4.78 1.18 15.70
C ARG A 111 -6.30 1.12 15.58
N LYS A 112 -6.95 2.24 15.28
CA LYS A 112 -8.41 2.34 15.12
C LYS A 112 -8.94 1.77 13.80
N ILE A 113 -8.11 1.61 12.77
CA ILE A 113 -8.52 1.07 11.47
C ILE A 113 -9.14 -0.31 11.65
N THR A 114 -10.30 -0.54 11.04
CA THR A 114 -11.02 -1.81 11.03
C THR A 114 -10.78 -2.59 9.73
N SER A 115 -11.24 -3.84 9.69
CA SER A 115 -11.21 -4.63 8.45
C SER A 115 -12.21 -4.11 7.41
N GLU A 116 -13.29 -3.49 7.87
CA GLU A 116 -14.30 -2.84 7.03
C GLU A 116 -13.72 -1.59 6.35
N ASP A 117 -13.01 -0.74 7.11
CA ASP A 117 -12.33 0.43 6.53
C ASP A 117 -11.38 0.03 5.39
N ILE A 118 -10.63 -1.08 5.58
CA ILE A 118 -9.72 -1.59 4.52
C ILE A 118 -10.51 -2.10 3.32
N LEU A 119 -11.63 -2.78 3.54
CA LEU A 119 -12.49 -3.28 2.47
C LEU A 119 -13.11 -2.15 1.66
N ASP A 120 -13.60 -1.11 2.33
CA ASP A 120 -14.20 0.07 1.69
C ASP A 120 -13.18 0.80 0.82
N VAL A 121 -12.00 1.11 1.37
CA VAL A 121 -10.90 1.75 0.61
C VAL A 121 -10.43 0.86 -0.54
N ALA A 122 -10.35 -0.46 -0.35
CA ALA A 122 -9.98 -1.38 -1.43
C ALA A 122 -11.00 -1.34 -2.58
N ASN A 123 -12.29 -1.25 -2.28
CA ASN A 123 -13.34 -1.13 -3.29
C ASN A 123 -13.33 0.23 -4.00
N GLU A 124 -13.01 1.29 -3.30
CA GLU A 124 -12.87 2.62 -3.90
C GLU A 124 -11.64 2.71 -4.83
N VAL A 125 -10.47 2.31 -4.32
CA VAL A 125 -9.18 2.52 -5.02
C VAL A 125 -8.94 1.48 -6.11
N TYR A 126 -9.28 0.22 -5.86
CA TYR A 126 -8.97 -0.89 -6.77
C TYR A 126 -10.18 -1.39 -7.58
N ALA A 127 -11.22 -0.58 -7.74
CA ALA A 127 -12.32 -0.91 -8.65
C ALA A 127 -11.77 -1.15 -10.07
N PRO A 128 -12.23 -2.17 -10.82
CA PRO A 128 -11.72 -2.47 -12.16
C PRO A 128 -11.78 -1.29 -13.12
N THR A 129 -12.77 -0.41 -12.94
CA THR A 129 -12.95 0.83 -13.72
C THR A 129 -11.92 1.91 -13.42
N HIS A 130 -11.22 1.81 -12.29
CA HIS A 130 -10.19 2.77 -11.85
C HIS A 130 -8.76 2.28 -12.16
N LEU A 131 -8.63 1.04 -12.63
CA LEU A 131 -7.32 0.46 -12.93
C LEU A 131 -6.87 0.80 -14.34
N SER A 132 -5.64 1.27 -14.46
CA SER A 132 -4.93 1.44 -15.73
C SER A 132 -3.65 0.62 -15.71
N THR A 133 -3.29 0.04 -16.85
CA THR A 133 -2.08 -0.77 -16.98
C THR A 133 -1.13 -0.14 -17.99
N LEU A 134 0.14 -0.01 -17.60
CA LEU A 134 1.22 0.43 -18.46
C LEU A 134 2.27 -0.68 -18.54
N ILE A 135 2.66 -1.06 -19.75
CA ILE A 135 3.64 -2.11 -20.01
C ILE A 135 4.81 -1.49 -20.76
N TYR A 136 6.02 -1.73 -20.26
CA TYR A 136 7.28 -1.42 -20.94
C TYR A 136 7.89 -2.72 -21.44
N GLU A 137 8.30 -2.74 -22.69
CA GLU A 137 9.00 -3.86 -23.36
C GLU A 137 10.43 -3.46 -23.73
#